data_651732b181d751e56d53e9d3ea89e446
#
_entry.id   651732b181d751e56d53e9d3ea89e446
#
_cell.length_a   1.000
_cell.length_b   1.000
_cell.length_c   1.000
_cell.angle_alpha   90.00
_cell.angle_beta   90.00
_cell.angle_gamma   90.00
#
_symmetry.space_group_name_H-M   'P 1'
#
loop_
_entity.id
_entity.type
_entity.pdbx_description
1 polymer ?
#
loop_
_entity_poly.entity_id
_entity_poly.type
_entity_poly.pdbx_seq_one_letter_code
_entity_poly.pdbx_strand_id
1 'polypeptide(L)'
;MPIIGMVQPGAIAAMNATKNKNIGIIGTNATIKSGQYGQYLRKLDPSVTVVTKACPLFVPLVEEGLIDDRITEDMVSRYLREFKQYDIDSLILGCTHYPLLINPIQRFVGDKVTLVNPAYEVAKTLKQMLAQRDMAASED
;
A
#
# COMPACT_ATOMS: atom_id res chain seq x y z
N MET A 1 10.09 -20.37 -10.78
CA MET A 1 9.28 -19.25 -11.22
C MET A 1 9.46 -18.08 -10.28
N PRO A 2 9.91 -16.93 -10.78
CA PRO A 2 10.07 -15.80 -9.89
C PRO A 2 8.68 -15.35 -9.42
N ILE A 3 8.50 -15.41 -8.13
CA ILE A 3 7.32 -14.82 -7.51
C ILE A 3 7.57 -13.33 -7.48
N ILE A 4 6.78 -12.59 -8.27
CA ILE A 4 6.83 -11.14 -8.17
C ILE A 4 6.18 -10.78 -6.84
N GLY A 5 7.00 -10.48 -5.83
CA GLY A 5 6.48 -10.06 -4.56
C GLY A 5 5.76 -8.72 -4.68
N MET A 6 4.81 -8.49 -3.80
CA MET A 6 4.09 -7.22 -3.77
C MET A 6 4.93 -6.09 -3.18
N VAL A 7 5.95 -6.44 -2.41
CA VAL A 7 6.76 -5.45 -1.66
C VAL A 7 7.50 -4.52 -2.62
N GLN A 8 8.19 -5.08 -3.61
CA GLN A 8 9.01 -4.27 -4.52
C GLN A 8 8.18 -3.27 -5.32
N PRO A 9 7.12 -3.69 -6.06
CA PRO A 9 6.32 -2.72 -6.81
C PRO A 9 5.62 -1.69 -5.91
N GLY A 10 5.14 -2.11 -4.75
CA GLY A 10 4.50 -1.20 -3.81
C GLY A 10 5.45 -0.15 -3.26
N ALA A 11 6.65 -0.57 -2.88
CA ALA A 11 7.67 0.35 -2.37
C ALA A 11 8.13 1.35 -3.44
N ILE A 12 8.34 0.87 -4.67
CA ILE A 12 8.73 1.75 -5.78
C ILE A 12 7.64 2.77 -6.06
N ALA A 13 6.38 2.34 -6.10
CA ALA A 13 5.27 3.26 -6.33
C ALA A 13 5.16 4.31 -5.23
N ALA A 14 5.37 3.93 -3.97
CA ALA A 14 5.35 4.87 -2.87
C ALA A 14 6.47 5.89 -2.97
N MET A 15 7.68 5.45 -3.34
CA MET A 15 8.82 6.36 -3.53
C MET A 15 8.57 7.32 -4.69
N ASN A 16 7.92 6.87 -5.76
CA ASN A 16 7.59 7.74 -6.88
C ASN A 16 6.50 8.76 -6.54
N ALA A 17 5.61 8.40 -5.62
CA ALA A 17 4.50 9.27 -5.22
C ALA A 17 4.88 10.27 -4.13
N THR A 18 5.80 9.91 -3.25
CA THR A 18 6.12 10.74 -2.08
C THR A 18 6.92 11.98 -2.46
N LYS A 19 6.62 13.09 -1.80
CA LYS A 19 7.38 14.34 -1.94
C LYS A 19 8.19 14.62 -0.69
N ASN A 20 7.63 14.33 0.50
CA ASN A 20 8.30 14.61 1.77
C ASN A 20 9.05 13.41 2.36
N LYS A 21 8.98 12.25 1.70
CA LYS A 21 9.62 10.99 2.13
C LYS A 21 9.09 10.42 3.44
N ASN A 22 7.90 10.83 3.86
CA ASN A 22 7.20 10.24 4.99
C ASN A 22 6.16 9.26 4.48
N ILE A 23 6.42 7.98 4.65
CA ILE A 23 5.59 6.91 4.06
C ILE A 23 4.98 6.07 5.17
N GLY A 24 3.67 5.90 5.12
CA GLY A 24 2.95 5.00 6.01
C GLY A 24 2.73 3.65 5.36
N ILE A 25 2.66 2.62 6.18
CA ILE A 25 2.38 1.25 5.75
C ILE A 25 1.34 0.67 6.70
N ILE A 26 0.23 0.20 6.16
CA ILE A 26 -0.72 -0.61 6.93
C ILE A 26 -0.71 -2.03 6.42
N GLY A 27 -0.96 -2.97 7.30
CA GLY A 27 -0.94 -4.38 6.95
C GLY A 27 -1.48 -5.25 8.06
N THR A 28 -1.49 -6.55 7.82
CA THR A 28 -1.78 -7.52 8.85
C THR A 28 -0.63 -7.56 9.86
N ASN A 29 -0.87 -8.22 11.00
CA ASN A 29 0.20 -8.38 12.00
C ASN A 29 1.45 -9.04 11.38
N ALA A 30 1.26 -10.06 10.55
CA ALA A 30 2.38 -10.76 9.92
C ALA A 30 3.16 -9.84 8.97
N THR A 31 2.47 -9.08 8.14
CA THR A 31 3.11 -8.16 7.18
C THR A 31 3.92 -7.09 7.90
N ILE A 32 3.34 -6.48 8.93
CA ILE A 32 4.04 -5.44 9.69
C ILE A 32 5.22 -6.01 10.45
N LYS A 33 5.04 -7.19 11.07
CA LYS A 33 6.11 -7.83 11.83
C LYS A 33 7.29 -8.24 10.94
N SER A 34 7.04 -8.60 9.69
CA SER A 34 8.11 -8.98 8.75
C SER A 34 9.04 -7.80 8.42
N GLY A 35 8.53 -6.57 8.44
CA GLY A 35 9.31 -5.37 8.15
C GLY A 35 9.80 -5.24 6.72
N GLN A 36 9.31 -6.05 5.79
CA GLN A 36 9.82 -6.12 4.42
C GLN A 36 9.66 -4.81 3.66
N TYR A 37 8.49 -4.15 3.80
CA TYR A 37 8.25 -2.87 3.11
C TYR A 37 9.23 -1.80 3.60
N GLY A 38 9.40 -1.68 4.90
CA GLY A 38 10.33 -0.70 5.47
C GLY A 38 11.78 -0.95 5.07
N GLN A 39 12.19 -2.22 5.08
CA GLN A 39 13.55 -2.59 4.66
C GLN A 39 13.80 -2.22 3.21
N TYR A 40 12.85 -2.51 2.32
CA TYR A 40 13.00 -2.20 0.91
C TYR A 40 12.99 -0.70 0.66
N LEU A 41 12.12 0.06 1.33
CA LEU A 41 12.08 1.51 1.21
C LEU A 41 13.40 2.15 1.64
N ARG A 42 13.96 1.71 2.76
CA ARG A 42 15.24 2.22 3.25
C ARG A 42 16.40 1.85 2.32
N LYS A 43 16.28 0.73 1.64
CA LYS A 43 17.26 0.32 0.63
C LYS A 43 17.22 1.24 -0.58
N LEU A 44 16.02 1.68 -0.98
CA LEU A 44 15.86 2.63 -2.08
C LEU A 44 16.32 4.03 -1.68
N ASP A 45 16.02 4.45 -0.46
CA ASP A 45 16.38 5.78 0.04
C ASP A 45 16.53 5.71 1.57
N PRO A 46 17.76 5.72 2.10
CA PRO A 46 17.98 5.67 3.54
C PRO A 46 17.40 6.85 4.33
N SER A 47 17.07 7.96 3.66
CA SER A 47 16.51 9.14 4.33
C SER A 47 14.99 9.06 4.55
N VAL A 48 14.35 7.99 4.06
CA VAL A 48 12.89 7.86 4.17
C VAL A 48 12.48 7.63 5.63
N THR A 49 11.37 8.27 6.04
CA THR A 49 10.71 7.98 7.31
C THR A 49 9.57 7.00 7.06
N VAL A 50 9.62 5.86 7.72
CA VAL A 50 8.65 4.78 7.56
C VAL A 50 7.86 4.64 8.85
N VAL A 51 6.54 4.75 8.75
CA VAL A 51 5.63 4.57 9.88
C VAL A 51 4.70 3.40 9.56
N THR A 52 4.64 2.42 10.44
CA THR A 52 3.87 1.20 10.20
C THR A 52 2.74 1.05 11.22
N LYS A 53 1.65 0.42 10.79
CA LYS A 53 0.53 0.10 11.66
C LYS A 53 -0.12 -1.19 11.23
N ALA A 54 -0.25 -2.14 12.16
CA ALA A 54 -1.04 -3.34 11.93
C ALA A 54 -2.52 -3.01 12.12
N CYS A 55 -3.35 -3.45 11.17
CA CYS A 55 -4.79 -3.20 11.17
C CYS A 55 -5.53 -4.53 11.07
N PRO A 56 -5.46 -5.38 12.10
CA PRO A 56 -5.96 -6.76 12.01
C PRO A 56 -7.47 -6.86 11.80
N LEU A 57 -8.25 -5.86 12.21
CA LEU A 57 -9.71 -5.93 12.06
C LEU A 57 -10.20 -5.54 10.67
N PHE A 58 -9.35 -5.00 9.80
CA PHE A 58 -9.77 -4.62 8.45
C PHE A 58 -10.18 -5.84 7.62
N VAL A 59 -9.46 -6.96 7.72
CA VAL A 59 -9.79 -8.16 6.95
C VAL A 59 -11.18 -8.70 7.35
N PRO A 60 -11.49 -8.91 8.65
CA PRO A 60 -12.85 -9.32 9.03
C PRO A 60 -13.94 -8.35 8.58
N LEU A 61 -13.69 -7.05 8.64
CA LEU A 61 -14.67 -6.06 8.19
C LEU A 61 -14.98 -6.20 6.70
N VAL A 62 -13.95 -6.39 5.88
CA VAL A 62 -14.11 -6.61 4.45
C VAL A 62 -14.85 -7.91 4.17
N GLU A 63 -14.48 -8.99 4.87
CA GLU A 63 -15.11 -10.30 4.68
C GLU A 63 -16.60 -10.29 5.05
N GLU A 64 -16.98 -9.47 6.00
CA GLU A 64 -18.39 -9.30 6.39
C GLU A 64 -19.12 -8.29 5.50
N GLY A 65 -18.46 -7.71 4.51
CA GLY A 65 -19.05 -6.75 3.60
C GLY A 65 -19.27 -5.37 4.18
N LEU A 66 -18.65 -5.08 5.32
CA LEU A 66 -18.79 -3.79 6.01
C LEU A 66 -17.80 -2.77 5.44
N ILE A 67 -17.95 -2.42 4.17
CA ILE A 67 -17.02 -1.55 3.48
C ILE A 67 -17.33 -0.07 3.72
N ASP A 68 -18.59 0.33 3.52
CA ASP A 68 -19.05 1.70 3.75
C ASP A 68 -19.97 1.76 4.97
N ASP A 69 -19.43 1.33 6.11
CA ASP A 69 -20.20 1.23 7.36
C ASP A 69 -19.55 2.12 8.41
N ARG A 70 -20.38 2.62 9.35
CA ARG A 70 -19.92 3.45 10.45
C ARG A 70 -18.88 2.75 11.31
N ILE A 71 -19.03 1.42 11.51
CA ILE A 71 -18.07 0.64 12.27
C ILE A 71 -16.71 0.67 11.57
N THR A 72 -16.70 0.52 10.26
CA THR A 72 -15.46 0.54 9.47
C THR A 72 -14.82 1.92 9.49
N GLU A 73 -15.61 2.98 9.36
CA GLU A 73 -15.09 4.35 9.46
C GLU A 73 -14.48 4.61 10.84
N ASP A 74 -15.09 4.12 11.90
CA ASP A 74 -14.56 4.25 13.25
C ASP A 74 -13.24 3.49 13.41
N MET A 75 -13.14 2.27 12.86
CA MET A 75 -11.91 1.49 12.92
C MET A 75 -10.79 2.16 12.10
N VAL A 76 -11.10 2.71 10.94
CA VAL A 76 -10.13 3.45 10.13
C VAL A 76 -9.58 4.62 10.95
N SER A 77 -10.43 5.39 11.59
CA SER A 77 -10.04 6.51 12.43
C SER A 77 -9.12 6.06 13.57
N ARG A 78 -9.49 4.98 14.25
CA ARG A 78 -8.73 4.48 15.40
C ARG A 78 -7.34 3.99 15.00
N TYR A 79 -7.25 3.25 13.88
CA TYR A 79 -5.98 2.71 13.43
C TYR A 79 -5.08 3.79 12.81
N LEU A 80 -5.64 4.68 12.01
CA LEU A 80 -4.84 5.59 11.20
C LEU A 80 -4.59 6.94 11.86
N ARG A 81 -5.15 7.16 13.05
CA ARG A 81 -4.98 8.41 13.80
C ARG A 81 -3.51 8.77 14.03
N GLU A 82 -2.68 7.78 14.29
CA GLU A 82 -1.26 7.97 14.56
C GLU A 82 -0.51 8.56 13.37
N PHE A 83 -0.95 8.25 12.16
CA PHE A 83 -0.25 8.73 10.95
C PHE A 83 -0.30 10.24 10.80
N LYS A 84 -1.31 10.89 11.39
CA LYS A 84 -1.42 12.36 11.30
C LYS A 84 -0.28 13.09 11.99
N GLN A 85 0.35 12.45 12.99
CA GLN A 85 1.49 13.03 13.69
C GLN A 85 2.76 13.03 12.83
N TYR A 86 2.83 12.18 11.82
CA TYR A 86 4.04 11.98 11.04
C TYR A 86 3.99 12.65 9.67
N ASP A 87 2.87 13.30 9.34
CA ASP A 87 2.70 14.02 8.08
C ASP A 87 3.04 13.15 6.86
N ILE A 88 2.55 11.91 6.85
CA ILE A 88 2.78 11.03 5.69
C ILE A 88 2.07 11.59 4.46
N ASP A 89 2.69 11.41 3.28
CA ASP A 89 2.06 11.78 2.02
C ASP A 89 1.84 10.59 1.09
N SER A 90 2.21 9.39 1.54
CA SER A 90 2.03 8.14 0.80
C SER A 90 1.70 7.04 1.80
N LEU A 91 0.73 6.19 1.48
CA LEU A 91 0.29 5.11 2.36
C LEU A 91 0.19 3.83 1.55
N ILE A 92 0.99 2.83 1.91
CA ILE A 92 0.98 1.52 1.26
C ILE A 92 -0.07 0.63 1.92
N LEU A 93 -0.97 0.09 1.11
CA LEU A 93 -2.00 -0.85 1.53
C LEU A 93 -1.44 -2.27 1.47
N GLY A 94 -0.82 -2.72 2.54
CA GLY A 94 -0.02 -3.94 2.57
C GLY A 94 -0.78 -5.26 2.67
N CYS A 95 -2.07 -5.27 2.34
CA CYS A 95 -2.89 -6.48 2.36
C CYS A 95 -3.83 -6.47 1.17
N THR A 96 -4.08 -7.63 0.56
CA THR A 96 -4.91 -7.75 -0.62
C THR A 96 -6.38 -7.36 -0.40
N HIS A 97 -6.84 -7.39 0.83
CA HIS A 97 -8.22 -6.99 1.19
C HIS A 97 -8.37 -5.47 1.32
N TYR A 98 -7.29 -4.75 1.61
CA TYR A 98 -7.35 -3.33 1.96
C TYR A 98 -7.79 -2.42 0.81
N PRO A 99 -7.53 -2.73 -0.47
CA PRO A 99 -8.06 -1.90 -1.56
C PRO A 99 -9.57 -1.75 -1.57
N LEU A 100 -10.31 -2.69 -1.00
CA LEU A 100 -11.75 -2.57 -0.85
C LEU A 100 -12.15 -1.47 0.14
N LEU A 101 -11.22 -1.03 0.99
CA LEU A 101 -11.44 0.04 1.97
C LEU A 101 -10.85 1.39 1.52
N ILE A 102 -10.51 1.53 0.24
CA ILE A 102 -9.89 2.76 -0.28
C ILE A 102 -10.74 3.99 0.06
N ASN A 103 -12.05 3.93 -0.14
CA ASN A 103 -12.91 5.09 0.09
C ASN A 103 -12.88 5.58 1.55
N PRO A 104 -13.15 4.73 2.56
CA PRO A 104 -13.07 5.20 3.95
C PRO A 104 -11.65 5.60 4.36
N ILE A 105 -10.63 4.91 3.86
CA ILE A 105 -9.25 5.27 4.18
C ILE A 105 -8.91 6.65 3.58
N GLN A 106 -9.23 6.86 2.30
CA GLN A 106 -8.94 8.13 1.63
C GLN A 106 -9.68 9.31 2.29
N ARG A 107 -10.94 9.10 2.69
CA ARG A 107 -11.69 10.12 3.40
C ARG A 107 -11.03 10.54 4.70
N PHE A 108 -10.44 9.57 5.41
CA PHE A 108 -9.78 9.86 6.68
C PHE A 108 -8.43 10.55 6.51
N VAL A 109 -7.57 10.03 5.61
CA VAL A 109 -6.21 10.56 5.46
C VAL A 109 -6.16 11.85 4.64
N GLY A 110 -7.15 12.10 3.80
CA GLY A 110 -7.23 13.33 3.01
C GLY A 110 -6.54 13.22 1.67
N ASP A 111 -6.68 14.27 0.86
CA ASP A 111 -6.21 14.29 -0.53
C ASP A 111 -4.70 14.37 -0.66
N LYS A 112 -4.00 14.79 0.39
CA LYS A 112 -2.55 14.93 0.36
C LYS A 112 -1.83 13.58 0.45
N VAL A 113 -2.54 12.52 0.85
CA VAL A 113 -1.96 11.19 0.98
C VAL A 113 -2.34 10.35 -0.22
N THR A 114 -1.33 9.89 -0.96
CA THR A 114 -1.52 8.98 -2.08
C THR A 114 -1.59 7.55 -1.54
N LEU A 115 -2.67 6.85 -1.84
CA LEU A 115 -2.81 5.45 -1.47
C LEU A 115 -2.14 4.58 -2.53
N VAL A 116 -1.26 3.68 -2.10
CA VAL A 116 -0.54 2.77 -2.98
C VAL A 116 -1.10 1.37 -2.80
N ASN A 117 -1.61 0.79 -3.89
CA ASN A 117 -2.13 -0.57 -3.92
C ASN A 117 -1.09 -1.48 -4.58
N PRO A 118 -0.33 -2.27 -3.79
CA PRO A 118 0.73 -3.12 -4.38
C PRO A 118 0.20 -4.12 -5.41
N ALA A 119 -1.00 -4.66 -5.20
CA ALA A 119 -1.59 -5.60 -6.17
C ALA A 119 -1.82 -4.93 -7.52
N TYR A 120 -2.30 -3.70 -7.52
CA TYR A 120 -2.47 -2.91 -8.74
C TYR A 120 -1.12 -2.68 -9.44
N GLU A 121 -0.10 -2.36 -8.67
CA GLU A 121 1.24 -2.11 -9.22
C GLU A 121 1.86 -3.38 -9.82
N VAL A 122 1.63 -4.55 -9.20
CA VAL A 122 2.05 -5.83 -9.77
C VAL A 122 1.36 -6.08 -11.10
N ALA A 123 0.04 -5.90 -11.17
CA ALA A 123 -0.74 -6.09 -12.39
C ALA A 123 -0.26 -5.16 -13.50
N LYS A 124 0.02 -3.91 -13.17
CA LYS A 124 0.53 -2.92 -14.11
C LYS A 124 1.89 -3.33 -14.67
N THR A 125 2.78 -3.81 -13.81
CA THR A 125 4.11 -4.28 -14.21
C THR A 125 4.01 -5.50 -15.13
N LEU A 126 3.15 -6.47 -14.80
CA LEU A 126 2.94 -7.64 -15.63
C LEU A 126 2.40 -7.28 -17.01
N LYS A 127 1.47 -6.32 -17.06
CA LYS A 127 0.91 -5.86 -18.33
C LYS A 127 1.99 -5.24 -19.21
N GLN A 128 2.87 -4.45 -18.62
CA GLN A 128 3.99 -3.84 -19.35
C GLN A 128 4.96 -4.90 -19.87
N MET A 129 5.27 -5.90 -19.06
CA MET A 129 6.15 -7.00 -19.46
C MET A 129 5.56 -7.79 -20.62
N LEU A 130 4.26 -8.11 -20.58
CA LEU A 130 3.57 -8.81 -21.66
C LEU A 130 3.55 -7.98 -22.93
N ALA A 131 3.31 -6.69 -22.84
CA ALA A 131 3.31 -5.80 -23.99
C ALA A 131 4.69 -5.76 -24.66
N GLN A 132 5.76 -5.66 -23.89
CA GLN A 132 7.12 -5.69 -24.42
C GLN A 132 7.42 -7.03 -25.09
N ARG A 133 6.94 -8.12 -24.53
CA ARG A 133 7.13 -9.46 -25.07
C ARG A 133 6.43 -9.61 -26.41
N ASP A 134 5.19 -9.11 -26.52
CA ASP A 134 4.43 -9.13 -27.77
C ASP A 134 5.09 -8.29 -28.84
N MET A 135 5.59 -7.13 -28.48
CA MET A 135 6.34 -6.26 -29.40
C MET A 135 7.61 -6.94 -29.90
N ALA A 136 8.35 -7.59 -29.03
CA ALA A 136 9.57 -8.31 -29.40
C ALA A 136 9.23 -9.47 -30.34
N ALA A 137 8.12 -10.19 -30.10
CA ALA A 137 7.68 -11.28 -30.97
C ALA A 137 7.26 -10.79 -32.35
N SER A 138 6.65 -9.59 -32.43
CA SER A 138 6.17 -9.05 -33.72
C SER A 138 7.27 -8.46 -34.58
N GLU A 139 8.46 -8.24 -34.02
CA GLU A 139 9.62 -7.75 -34.77
C GLU A 139 10.38 -8.86 -35.50
N ASP A 140 10.05 -10.10 -35.23
CA ASP A 140 10.62 -11.24 -35.93
C ASP A 140 9.86 -11.48 -37.24
#